data_1e88664c1fd0d1a09ff728dcea5f38f1
#
_entry.id   1e88664c1fd0d1a09ff728dcea5f38f1
#
_cell.length_a   1.000
_cell.length_b   1.000
_cell.length_c   1.000
_cell.angle_alpha   90.00
_cell.angle_beta   90.00
_cell.angle_gamma   90.00
#
_symmetry.space_group_name_H-M   'P 1'
#
loop_
_entity.id
_entity.type
_entity.pdbx_description
1 polymer ?
#
loop_
_entity_poly.entity_id
_entity_poly.type
_entity_poly.pdbx_seq_one_letter_code
_entity_poly.pdbx_strand_id
1 'polypeptide(L)'
;ETGITMQNIIKSIKEKKGTLLDVRSKIEFEENHIAGAINIPLDMVEVNIKNIETMPKPIVVYCLSGGRSGIATDILQQNGIEDVYNGGGIFSLNNFINNN
;
A
#
# COMPACT_ATOMS: atom_id res chain seq x y z
N GLU A 1 14.18 -1.59 -19.91
CA GLU A 1 13.82 -1.39 -19.24
C GLU A 1 13.52 -1.56 -18.47
N THR A 2 13.70 -1.80 -18.49
CA THR A 2 13.30 -1.95 -17.64
C THR A 2 12.67 -1.21 -16.60
N GLY A 3 11.96 -0.46 -16.57
CA GLY A 3 11.32 0.29 -15.54
C GLY A 3 10.33 -0.53 -14.75
N ILE A 4 10.10 -0.12 -13.52
CA ILE A 4 9.06 -0.70 -12.69
C ILE A 4 7.75 -0.07 -13.13
N THR A 5 6.78 -0.90 -13.50
CA THR A 5 5.46 -0.44 -13.89
C THR A 5 4.44 -0.84 -12.85
N MET A 6 3.34 -0.13 -12.78
CA MET A 6 2.26 -0.48 -11.86
C MET A 6 1.75 -1.89 -12.16
N GLN A 7 1.73 -2.32 -13.43
CA GLN A 7 1.32 -3.68 -13.76
C GLN A 7 2.22 -4.72 -13.12
N ASN A 8 3.54 -4.51 -13.13
CA ASN A 8 4.47 -5.45 -12.51
C ASN A 8 4.33 -5.46 -11.00
N ILE A 9 4.08 -4.30 -10.41
CA ILE A 9 3.85 -4.18 -8.97
C ILE A 9 2.58 -4.95 -8.60
N ILE A 10 1.49 -4.73 -9.33
CA ILE A 10 0.22 -5.40 -9.08
C ILE A 10 0.36 -6.91 -9.28
N LYS A 11 1.12 -7.34 -10.29
CA LYS A 11 1.37 -8.76 -10.49
C LYS A 11 2.00 -9.39 -9.25
N SER A 12 2.98 -8.71 -8.66
CA SER A 12 3.61 -9.19 -7.43
C SER A 12 2.59 -9.32 -6.30
N ILE A 13 1.69 -8.33 -6.18
CA ILE A 13 0.63 -8.37 -5.16
C ILE A 13 -0.30 -9.56 -5.40
N LYS A 14 -0.71 -9.79 -6.66
CA LYS A 14 -1.60 -10.91 -6.99
C LYS A 14 -0.94 -12.24 -6.71
N GLU A 15 0.37 -12.32 -6.86
CA GLU A 15 1.14 -13.54 -6.57
C GLU A 15 1.49 -13.65 -5.09
N LYS A 16 0.98 -12.75 -4.27
CA LYS A 16 1.19 -12.72 -2.81
C LYS A 16 2.65 -12.54 -2.44
N LYS A 17 3.39 -11.81 -3.26
CA LYS A 17 4.82 -11.56 -3.02
C LYS A 17 5.07 -10.20 -2.37
N GLY A 18 4.09 -9.30 -2.40
CA GLY A 18 4.21 -7.96 -1.81
C GLY A 18 3.20 -7.75 -0.71
N THR A 19 3.02 -6.49 -0.32
CA THR A 19 2.13 -6.10 0.77
C THR A 19 1.19 -5.00 0.31
N LEU A 20 -0.10 -5.16 0.61
CA LEU A 20 -1.08 -4.09 0.49
C LEU A 20 -1.22 -3.44 1.86
N LEU A 21 -0.94 -2.15 1.96
CA LEU A 21 -0.99 -1.42 3.21
C LEU A 21 -2.09 -0.37 3.16
N ASP A 22 -3.13 -0.59 3.94
CA ASP A 22 -4.29 0.30 4.04
C ASP A 22 -4.02 1.29 5.16
N VAL A 23 -3.91 2.58 4.83
CA VAL A 23 -3.63 3.63 5.82
C VAL A 23 -4.86 4.44 6.19
N ARG A 24 -6.04 3.92 5.89
CA ARG A 24 -7.30 4.52 6.35
C ARG A 24 -7.50 4.20 7.82
N SER A 25 -8.55 4.77 8.40
CA SER A 25 -8.88 4.47 9.79
C SER A 25 -9.27 2.99 9.95
N LYS A 26 -9.21 2.51 11.18
CA LYS A 26 -9.63 1.15 11.50
C LYS A 26 -11.08 0.90 11.12
N ILE A 27 -11.94 1.87 11.38
CA ILE A 27 -13.38 1.76 11.07
C ILE A 27 -13.58 1.61 9.56
N GLU A 28 -12.90 2.43 8.76
CA GLU A 28 -12.98 2.32 7.31
C GLU A 28 -12.53 0.93 6.85
N PHE A 29 -11.42 0.44 7.40
CA PHE A 29 -10.89 -0.88 7.07
C PHE A 29 -11.87 -1.98 7.40
N GLU A 30 -12.51 -1.89 8.56
CA GLU A 30 -13.48 -2.90 8.99
C GLU A 30 -14.73 -2.93 8.12
N GLU A 31 -15.13 -1.78 7.59
CA GLU A 31 -16.29 -1.71 6.71
C GLU A 31 -16.02 -2.41 5.38
N ASN A 32 -14.84 -2.22 4.82
CA ASN A 32 -14.40 -2.93 3.64
C ASN A 32 -12.92 -2.66 3.43
N HIS A 33 -12.22 -3.60 2.83
CA HIS A 33 -10.81 -3.42 2.46
C HIS A 33 -10.46 -4.41 1.35
N ILE A 34 -9.32 -4.20 0.72
CA ILE A 34 -8.85 -5.11 -0.32
C ILE A 34 -8.36 -6.40 0.35
N ALA A 35 -8.76 -7.55 -0.19
CA ALA A 35 -8.40 -8.84 0.36
C ALA A 35 -6.88 -8.94 0.57
N GLY A 36 -6.48 -9.35 1.75
CA GLY A 36 -5.08 -9.52 2.10
C GLY A 36 -4.39 -8.27 2.62
N ALA A 37 -5.07 -7.12 2.64
CA ALA A 37 -4.46 -5.87 3.08
C ALA A 37 -4.25 -5.86 4.60
N ILE A 38 -3.19 -5.14 5.00
CA ILE A 38 -2.88 -4.88 6.40
C ILE A 38 -3.25 -3.43 6.69
N ASN A 39 -3.86 -3.17 7.83
CA ASN A 39 -4.27 -1.81 8.20
C ASN A 39 -3.31 -1.21 9.21
N ILE A 40 -2.68 -0.11 8.83
CA ILE A 40 -1.93 0.77 9.74
C ILE A 40 -2.37 2.18 9.41
N PRO A 41 -3.26 2.78 10.21
CA PRO A 41 -3.73 4.14 9.94
C PRO A 41 -2.59 5.14 9.80
N LEU A 42 -2.80 6.17 9.00
CA LEU A 42 -1.76 7.14 8.69
C LEU A 42 -1.03 7.67 9.92
N ASP A 43 -1.78 7.99 10.98
CA ASP A 43 -1.19 8.56 12.21
C ASP A 43 -0.34 7.54 12.98
N MET A 44 -0.37 6.28 12.59
CA MET A 44 0.43 5.23 13.21
C MET A 44 1.59 4.77 12.35
N VAL A 45 1.76 5.35 11.16
CA VAL A 45 2.79 4.89 10.23
C VAL A 45 4.20 5.12 10.79
N GLU A 46 4.45 6.31 11.33
CA GLU A 46 5.79 6.65 11.82
C GLU A 46 6.24 5.73 12.97
N VAL A 47 5.33 5.40 13.89
CA VAL A 47 5.70 4.54 15.01
C VAL A 47 5.85 3.09 14.59
N ASN A 48 5.40 2.74 13.38
CA ASN A 48 5.47 1.37 12.86
C ASN A 48 6.52 1.20 11.75
N ILE A 49 7.42 2.17 11.57
CA ILE A 49 8.41 2.14 10.50
C ILE A 49 9.20 0.82 10.50
N LYS A 50 9.68 0.39 11.67
CA LYS A 50 10.51 -0.83 11.73
C LYS A 50 9.72 -2.07 11.35
N ASN A 51 8.44 -2.11 11.73
CA ASN A 51 7.58 -3.22 11.36
C ASN A 51 7.31 -3.22 9.85
N ILE A 52 6.99 -2.05 9.30
CA ILE A 52 6.70 -1.92 7.87
C ILE A 52 7.91 -2.28 7.04
N GLU A 53 9.10 -1.89 7.50
CA GLU A 53 10.36 -2.17 6.81
C GLU A 53 10.57 -3.67 6.56
N THR A 54 10.05 -4.51 7.43
CA THR A 54 10.23 -5.96 7.33
C THR A 54 9.15 -6.64 6.47
N MET A 55 8.15 -5.89 6.03
CA MET A 55 7.08 -6.46 5.24
C MET A 55 7.56 -6.84 3.83
N PRO A 56 6.96 -7.86 3.22
CA PRO A 56 7.32 -8.24 1.85
C PRO A 56 7.13 -7.08 0.87
N LYS A 57 8.08 -6.92 -0.02
CA LYS A 57 8.05 -5.87 -1.04
C LYS A 57 7.66 -6.45 -2.39
N PRO A 58 7.05 -5.66 -3.25
CA PRO A 58 6.77 -4.22 -3.10
C PRO A 58 5.66 -3.97 -2.09
N ILE A 59 5.70 -2.80 -1.44
CA ILE A 59 4.62 -2.35 -0.56
C ILE A 59 3.78 -1.36 -1.34
N VAL A 60 2.49 -1.65 -1.48
CA VAL A 60 1.54 -0.76 -2.16
C VAL A 60 0.62 -0.18 -1.10
N VAL A 61 0.70 1.12 -0.91
CA VAL A 61 -0.05 1.85 0.11
C VAL A 61 -1.29 2.44 -0.53
N TYR A 62 -2.45 2.30 0.10
CA TYR A 62 -3.67 2.88 -0.43
C TYR A 62 -4.53 3.48 0.67
N CYS A 63 -5.45 4.36 0.26
CA CYS A 63 -6.44 4.93 1.16
C CYS A 63 -7.76 5.08 0.41
N LEU A 64 -8.58 6.05 0.74
CA LEU A 64 -9.85 6.24 0.04
C LEU A 64 -9.65 6.88 -1.34
N SER A 65 -8.81 7.91 -1.42
CA SER A 65 -8.64 8.69 -2.66
C SER A 65 -7.19 8.97 -3.04
N GLY A 66 -6.22 8.47 -2.28
CA GLY A 66 -4.80 8.61 -2.61
C GLY A 66 -4.05 9.67 -1.82
N GLY A 67 -4.75 10.54 -1.09
CA GLY A 67 -4.09 11.62 -0.33
C GLY A 67 -3.33 11.13 0.88
N ARG A 68 -4.01 10.39 1.75
CA ARG A 68 -3.37 9.83 2.95
C ARG A 68 -2.27 8.84 2.56
N SER A 69 -2.51 8.03 1.53
CA SER A 69 -1.52 7.06 1.08
C SER A 69 -0.29 7.74 0.47
N GLY A 70 -0.48 8.90 -0.18
CA GLY A 70 0.65 9.69 -0.67
C GLY A 70 1.53 10.18 0.47
N ILE A 71 0.92 10.69 1.54
CA ILE A 71 1.65 11.14 2.73
C ILE A 71 2.39 9.96 3.36
N ALA A 72 1.70 8.82 3.53
CA ALA A 72 2.31 7.63 4.11
C ALA A 72 3.50 7.15 3.28
N THR A 73 3.34 7.11 1.96
CA THR A 73 4.42 6.70 1.06
C THR A 73 5.64 7.61 1.24
N ASP A 74 5.42 8.93 1.31
CA ASP A 74 6.50 9.89 1.51
C ASP A 74 7.21 9.66 2.85
N ILE A 75 6.46 9.42 3.92
CA ILE A 75 7.04 9.15 5.23
C ILE A 75 7.94 7.91 5.15
N LEU A 76 7.46 6.85 4.52
CA LEU A 76 8.22 5.61 4.41
C LEU A 76 9.48 5.80 3.59
N GLN A 77 9.39 6.51 2.46
CA GLN A 77 10.55 6.77 1.62
C GLN A 77 11.58 7.64 2.32
N GLN A 78 11.13 8.64 3.07
CA GLN A 78 12.04 9.51 3.83
C GLN A 78 12.75 8.76 4.95
N ASN A 79 12.20 7.64 5.38
CA ASN A 79 12.81 6.78 6.39
C ASN A 79 13.60 5.62 5.78
N GLY A 80 13.90 5.70 4.50
CA GLY A 80 14.79 4.75 3.84
C GLY A 80 14.14 3.48 3.35
N ILE A 81 12.81 3.37 3.42
CA ILE A 81 12.12 2.19 2.92
C ILE A 81 11.98 2.33 1.40
N GLU A 82 12.60 1.42 0.68
CA GLU A 82 12.52 1.39 -0.77
C GLU A 82 11.43 0.43 -1.22
N ASP A 83 11.10 0.48 -2.50
CA ASP A 83 10.13 -0.42 -3.13
C ASP A 83 8.75 -0.25 -2.48
N VAL A 84 8.38 1.01 -2.22
CA VAL A 84 7.07 1.38 -1.69
C VAL A 84 6.41 2.38 -2.64
N TYR A 85 5.13 2.20 -2.90
CA TYR A 85 4.40 2.93 -3.93
C TYR A 85 3.04 3.36 -3.44
N ASN A 86 2.60 4.54 -3.89
CA ASN A 86 1.24 4.99 -3.62
C ASN A 86 0.30 4.34 -4.61
N GLY A 87 -0.55 3.45 -4.13
CA GLY A 87 -1.53 2.75 -4.97
C GLY A 87 -2.81 3.55 -5.23
N GLY A 88 -2.97 4.70 -4.59
CA GLY A 88 -4.13 5.55 -4.81
C GLY A 88 -5.33 5.18 -3.96
N GLY A 89 -6.53 5.29 -4.55
CA GLY A 89 -7.77 5.01 -3.85
C GLY A 89 -8.19 3.56 -3.93
N ILE A 90 -8.90 3.11 -2.91
CA ILE A 90 -9.28 1.71 -2.76
C ILE A 90 -10.08 1.17 -3.94
N PHE A 91 -11.02 1.96 -4.45
CA PHE A 91 -11.91 1.45 -5.51
C PHE A 91 -11.16 1.27 -6.82
N SER A 92 -10.34 2.25 -7.21
CA SER A 92 -9.53 2.14 -8.42
C SER A 92 -8.50 1.04 -8.31
N LEU A 93 -7.82 0.95 -7.18
CA LEU A 93 -6.78 -0.05 -6.97
C LEU A 93 -7.37 -1.46 -6.99
N ASN A 94 -8.48 -1.66 -6.28
CA ASN A 94 -9.14 -2.96 -6.24
C ASN A 94 -9.61 -3.39 -7.63
N ASN A 95 -10.15 -2.44 -8.38
CA ASN A 95 -10.58 -2.70 -9.76
C ASN A 95 -9.38 -3.10 -10.63
N PHE A 96 -8.27 -2.39 -10.48
CA PHE A 96 -7.04 -2.69 -11.23
C PHE A 96 -6.52 -4.09 -10.88
N ILE A 97 -6.50 -4.45 -9.60
CA ILE A 97 -6.07 -5.78 -9.16
C ILE A 97 -6.97 -6.87 -9.76
N ASN A 98 -8.28 -6.64 -9.74
CA ASN A 98 -9.24 -7.66 -10.17
C ASN A 98 -9.35 -7.80 -11.67
N ASN A 99 -8.93 -6.79 -12.44
CA ASN A 99 -9.06 -6.80 -13.90
C ASN A 99 -7.73 -6.95 -14.63
N ASN A 100 -6.65 -7.23 -13.90
CA ASN A 100 -5.35 -7.46 -14.52
C ASN A 100 -4.78 -8.86 -14.15
#